data_e5d0cd98e97d8f1471ca15206ccaa7e6
#
_entry.id   e5d0cd98e97d8f1471ca15206ccaa7e6
#
_cell.length_a   1.000
_cell.length_b   1.000
_cell.length_c   1.000
_cell.angle_alpha   90.00
_cell.angle_beta   90.00
_cell.angle_gamma   90.00
#
_symmetry.space_group_name_H-M   'P 1'
#
loop_
_entity.id
_entity.type
_entity.pdbx_description
1 polymer ?
#
loop_
_entity_poly.entity_id
_entity_poly.type
_entity_poly.pdbx_seq_one_letter_code
_entity_poly.pdbx_strand_id
1 'polypeptide(L)'
;MKKKRFVAVASAVIVGLLYAHAGDRDFYVLRPSDYKCYIDRFNQEDNELYVQHVPNDSSWAFLQENIPFFDCPDKEVMTTYYFRWWTFRKHIKKIPHGFIFTEFLPKVYWSGKYNSIACAAAHHIYEGRWLRDTGYVNAYARFWFSEGNPRMYSFWVSNALWEYYKLRRQNVVLDLFPELVKNYAAWERGWNNGGHFIGRNPDGLFSTYDDRDGMEMQIGGSGKRPSINAYMYGEAKALAEMAGCLGDGNMAKAYNEKAGHLRKLVEDSLWDEEGCFFKTRSERKGTFVDVRELQGYTPWYMNLPEKGKGFEEAWKFMKSDSGFNAPYGLTTAEQSHPRFRLSYEGHECQWNGPVWPFATSVTLTALANVLNNYSQDVVSEKDYFDQFLKYSRSQRRVCEDGRIIPWIDENQNPYTGDWISRTRLASWKDGGWSAEKGGVERGKDYNHSTYCDLLISGLVGIRPQTGDNVVVHPLVPAQAWEWFCLDGVSYQGRVLTVFYDRTGKRYGRGKGFFVLVDGEVRAQAARLQELRVSW
;
A
#
# COMPACT_ATOMS: atom_id res chain seq x y z
N MET A 1 -70.75 -8.17 3.25
CA MET A 1 -69.43 -8.14 3.83
C MET A 1 -68.49 -8.97 2.97
N LYS A 2 -67.67 -8.36 2.10
CA LYS A 2 -66.72 -9.04 1.21
C LYS A 2 -65.32 -8.84 1.75
N LYS A 3 -64.66 -9.93 2.17
CA LYS A 3 -63.26 -9.95 2.57
C LYS A 3 -62.39 -9.86 1.35
N LYS A 4 -61.62 -8.76 1.19
CA LYS A 4 -60.54 -8.66 0.22
C LYS A 4 -59.28 -9.34 0.79
N ARG A 5 -58.81 -10.39 0.12
CA ARG A 5 -57.48 -10.98 0.36
C ARG A 5 -56.44 -10.12 -0.39
N PHE A 6 -55.47 -9.58 0.33
CA PHE A 6 -54.24 -9.05 -0.23
C PHE A 6 -53.30 -10.21 -0.48
N VAL A 7 -52.93 -10.40 -1.75
CA VAL A 7 -51.83 -11.29 -2.14
C VAL A 7 -50.61 -10.42 -2.20
N ALA A 8 -49.67 -10.65 -1.29
CA ALA A 8 -48.34 -10.06 -1.37
C ALA A 8 -47.51 -10.86 -2.38
N VAL A 9 -47.17 -10.24 -3.52
CA VAL A 9 -46.21 -10.78 -4.47
C VAL A 9 -44.82 -10.42 -3.98
N ALA A 10 -44.09 -11.37 -3.44
CA ALA A 10 -42.68 -11.25 -3.16
C ALA A 10 -41.92 -11.45 -4.47
N SER A 11 -41.44 -10.35 -5.06
CA SER A 11 -40.51 -10.41 -6.18
C SER A 11 -39.12 -10.77 -5.63
N ALA A 12 -38.77 -12.05 -5.69
CA ALA A 12 -37.39 -12.49 -5.53
C ALA A 12 -36.62 -12.12 -6.80
N VAL A 13 -35.77 -11.11 -6.69
CA VAL A 13 -34.75 -10.84 -7.72
C VAL A 13 -33.67 -11.90 -7.55
N ILE A 14 -33.78 -12.98 -8.32
CA ILE A 14 -32.71 -13.94 -8.51
C ILE A 14 -31.71 -13.24 -9.47
N VAL A 15 -30.64 -12.70 -8.92
CA VAL A 15 -29.46 -12.35 -9.71
C VAL A 15 -28.80 -13.68 -10.07
N GLY A 16 -29.13 -14.21 -11.24
CA GLY A 16 -28.51 -15.40 -11.79
C GLY A 16 -27.07 -15.10 -12.15
N LEU A 17 -26.13 -15.60 -11.34
CA LEU A 17 -24.74 -15.79 -11.72
C LEU A 17 -24.72 -16.87 -12.81
N LEU A 18 -24.72 -16.45 -14.07
CA LEU A 18 -24.41 -17.31 -15.23
C LEU A 18 -22.90 -17.56 -15.22
N TYR A 19 -22.46 -18.65 -14.58
CA TYR A 19 -21.17 -19.25 -14.88
C TYR A 19 -21.25 -19.95 -16.23
N ALA A 20 -20.76 -19.31 -17.28
CA ALA A 20 -20.61 -19.91 -18.59
C ALA A 20 -19.43 -20.91 -18.55
N HIS A 21 -19.71 -22.21 -18.73
CA HIS A 21 -18.73 -23.31 -18.55
C HIS A 21 -17.98 -23.72 -19.81
N ALA A 22 -18.17 -23.13 -20.98
CA ALA A 22 -17.53 -23.58 -22.21
C ALA A 22 -16.86 -22.51 -23.09
N GLY A 23 -17.12 -21.22 -22.85
CA GLY A 23 -16.51 -20.09 -23.60
C GLY A 23 -15.36 -19.38 -22.86
N ASP A 24 -15.16 -19.68 -21.57
CA ASP A 24 -14.21 -18.94 -20.69
C ASP A 24 -12.73 -19.25 -20.93
N ARG A 25 -12.40 -20.35 -21.62
CA ARG A 25 -10.99 -20.75 -21.82
C ARG A 25 -10.20 -19.77 -22.70
N ASP A 26 -10.90 -19.02 -23.56
CA ASP A 26 -10.26 -18.05 -24.44
C ASP A 26 -10.19 -16.65 -23.85
N PHE A 27 -10.97 -16.36 -22.81
CA PHE A 27 -10.99 -15.05 -22.14
C PHE A 27 -9.82 -14.89 -21.15
N TYR A 28 -9.61 -15.88 -20.26
CA TYR A 28 -8.54 -15.87 -19.27
C TYR A 28 -7.32 -16.69 -19.73
N VAL A 29 -6.14 -16.27 -19.29
CA VAL A 29 -4.87 -16.96 -19.56
C VAL A 29 -4.56 -17.99 -18.47
N LEU A 30 -4.85 -17.67 -17.21
CA LEU A 30 -4.58 -18.52 -16.05
C LEU A 30 -5.84 -19.26 -15.58
N ARG A 31 -5.64 -20.42 -14.99
CA ARG A 31 -6.71 -21.21 -14.35
C ARG A 31 -6.62 -21.00 -12.84
N PRO A 32 -7.61 -20.39 -12.18
CA PRO A 32 -7.59 -20.18 -10.74
C PRO A 32 -7.30 -21.45 -9.94
N SER A 33 -7.86 -22.60 -10.33
CA SER A 33 -7.66 -23.88 -9.64
C SER A 33 -6.19 -24.31 -9.47
N ASP A 34 -5.29 -23.86 -10.36
CA ASP A 34 -3.87 -24.22 -10.32
C ASP A 34 -3.16 -23.58 -9.12
N TYR A 35 -3.75 -22.56 -8.52
CA TYR A 35 -3.20 -21.79 -7.39
C TYR A 35 -3.86 -22.12 -6.04
N LYS A 36 -4.89 -22.96 -6.04
CA LYS A 36 -5.61 -23.37 -4.81
C LYS A 36 -4.68 -24.02 -3.79
N CYS A 37 -3.66 -24.73 -4.23
CA CYS A 37 -2.69 -25.41 -3.36
C CYS A 37 -1.96 -24.46 -2.40
N TYR A 38 -1.74 -23.19 -2.79
CA TYR A 38 -1.18 -22.17 -1.88
C TYR A 38 -2.12 -21.92 -0.70
N ILE A 39 -3.40 -21.72 -0.99
CA ILE A 39 -4.42 -21.39 0.00
C ILE A 39 -4.69 -22.58 0.93
N ASP A 40 -4.77 -23.79 0.36
CA ASP A 40 -4.93 -25.03 1.14
C ASP A 40 -3.77 -25.21 2.15
N ARG A 41 -2.53 -24.94 1.70
CA ARG A 41 -1.36 -24.98 2.57
C ARG A 41 -1.44 -23.94 3.68
N PHE A 42 -1.78 -22.68 3.38
CA PHE A 42 -1.86 -21.64 4.40
C PHE A 42 -2.97 -21.96 5.42
N ASN A 43 -4.11 -22.50 4.97
CA ASN A 43 -5.18 -22.94 5.87
C ASN A 43 -4.73 -24.08 6.80
N GLN A 44 -3.92 -25.02 6.32
CA GLN A 44 -3.38 -26.13 7.12
C GLN A 44 -2.36 -25.67 8.17
N GLU A 45 -1.61 -24.61 7.87
CA GLU A 45 -0.58 -24.04 8.74
C GLU A 45 -1.15 -23.02 9.75
N ASP A 46 -2.41 -22.60 9.60
CA ASP A 46 -3.07 -21.58 10.44
C ASP A 46 -3.98 -22.20 11.50
N ASN A 47 -3.97 -21.62 12.68
CA ASN A 47 -4.81 -22.04 13.81
C ASN A 47 -6.08 -21.19 13.99
N GLU A 48 -6.36 -20.26 13.08
CA GLU A 48 -7.49 -19.31 13.17
C GLU A 48 -7.67 -18.69 14.56
N LEU A 49 -6.58 -18.25 15.17
CA LEU A 49 -6.57 -17.74 16.54
C LEU A 49 -7.61 -16.63 16.79
N TYR A 50 -7.97 -15.87 15.76
CA TYR A 50 -8.91 -14.75 15.84
C TYR A 50 -10.11 -14.98 14.93
N VAL A 51 -11.29 -14.55 15.41
CA VAL A 51 -12.54 -14.61 14.63
C VAL A 51 -12.43 -13.70 13.38
N GLN A 52 -12.76 -14.26 12.22
CA GLN A 52 -12.67 -13.62 10.91
C GLN A 52 -14.05 -13.56 10.26
N HIS A 53 -14.31 -12.50 9.46
CA HIS A 53 -15.51 -12.43 8.64
C HIS A 53 -15.48 -13.45 7.49
N VAL A 54 -14.32 -13.66 6.90
CA VAL A 54 -14.07 -14.70 5.91
C VAL A 54 -13.13 -15.73 6.54
N PRO A 55 -13.61 -16.84 7.12
CA PRO A 55 -12.77 -17.85 7.76
C PRO A 55 -11.98 -18.68 6.74
N ASN A 56 -11.07 -19.53 7.24
CA ASN A 56 -10.16 -20.32 6.40
C ASN A 56 -10.90 -21.27 5.45
N ASP A 57 -12.01 -21.87 5.89
CA ASP A 57 -12.83 -22.77 5.06
C ASP A 57 -13.47 -22.08 3.84
N SER A 58 -13.71 -20.78 3.94
CA SER A 58 -14.29 -19.94 2.88
C SER A 58 -13.23 -19.15 2.10
N SER A 59 -11.96 -19.22 2.51
CA SER A 59 -10.88 -18.38 1.97
C SER A 59 -10.66 -18.58 0.48
N TRP A 60 -10.71 -19.84 0.00
CA TRP A 60 -10.54 -20.10 -1.43
C TRP A 60 -11.66 -19.52 -2.27
N ALA A 61 -12.92 -19.72 -1.87
CA ALA A 61 -14.07 -19.18 -2.58
C ALA A 61 -13.98 -17.64 -2.67
N PHE A 62 -13.66 -16.97 -1.55
CA PHE A 62 -13.46 -15.54 -1.51
C PHE A 62 -12.34 -15.08 -2.46
N LEU A 63 -11.16 -15.70 -2.39
CA LEU A 63 -10.00 -15.29 -3.20
C LEU A 63 -10.22 -15.56 -4.68
N GLN A 64 -10.79 -16.71 -5.03
CA GLN A 64 -11.12 -17.04 -6.42
C GLN A 64 -12.04 -15.99 -7.07
N GLU A 65 -12.99 -15.46 -6.30
CA GLU A 65 -13.93 -14.44 -6.79
C GLU A 65 -13.33 -13.03 -6.82
N ASN A 66 -12.39 -12.72 -5.92
CA ASN A 66 -12.05 -11.33 -5.64
C ASN A 66 -10.67 -10.88 -6.13
N ILE A 67 -9.69 -11.77 -6.30
CA ILE A 67 -8.33 -11.33 -6.63
C ILE A 67 -7.97 -11.54 -8.11
N PRO A 68 -7.08 -10.73 -8.69
CA PRO A 68 -6.39 -11.10 -9.92
C PRO A 68 -5.40 -12.24 -9.63
N PHE A 69 -5.25 -13.15 -10.59
CA PHE A 69 -4.31 -14.27 -10.47
C PHE A 69 -2.96 -13.91 -11.08
N PHE A 70 -1.89 -14.42 -10.48
CA PHE A 70 -0.53 -14.13 -10.92
C PHE A 70 0.30 -15.41 -11.07
N ASP A 71 1.14 -15.46 -12.10
CA ASP A 71 2.09 -16.54 -12.39
C ASP A 71 3.46 -15.97 -12.79
N CYS A 72 4.53 -16.52 -12.22
CA CYS A 72 5.91 -16.21 -12.59
C CYS A 72 6.84 -17.39 -12.23
N PRO A 73 8.11 -17.41 -12.70
CA PRO A 73 9.04 -18.50 -12.39
C PRO A 73 9.56 -18.49 -10.95
N ASP A 74 9.43 -17.38 -10.21
CA ASP A 74 9.92 -17.27 -8.84
C ASP A 74 8.87 -17.76 -7.83
N LYS A 75 9.14 -18.92 -7.23
CA LYS A 75 8.22 -19.55 -6.26
C LYS A 75 8.05 -18.74 -4.97
N GLU A 76 9.05 -17.98 -4.57
CA GLU A 76 8.96 -17.15 -3.36
C GLU A 76 8.02 -15.96 -3.59
N VAL A 77 8.09 -15.33 -4.76
CA VAL A 77 7.15 -14.28 -5.17
C VAL A 77 5.73 -14.83 -5.24
N MET A 78 5.56 -16.01 -5.87
CA MET A 78 4.25 -16.67 -5.95
C MET A 78 3.66 -16.98 -4.58
N THR A 79 4.47 -17.56 -3.70
CA THR A 79 4.04 -17.89 -2.32
C THR A 79 3.63 -16.63 -1.58
N THR A 80 4.44 -15.57 -1.65
CA THR A 80 4.16 -14.31 -0.94
C THR A 80 2.94 -13.59 -1.51
N TYR A 81 2.74 -13.59 -2.84
CA TYR A 81 1.57 -12.98 -3.46
C TYR A 81 0.26 -13.59 -2.96
N TYR A 82 0.13 -14.93 -2.98
CA TYR A 82 -1.07 -15.59 -2.49
C TYR A 82 -1.20 -15.51 -0.97
N PHE A 83 -0.08 -15.56 -0.24
CA PHE A 83 -0.07 -15.37 1.21
C PHE A 83 -0.58 -13.98 1.61
N ARG A 84 -0.16 -12.92 0.93
CA ARG A 84 -0.59 -11.55 1.23
C ARG A 84 -2.08 -11.34 0.93
N TRP A 85 -2.63 -11.90 -0.13
CA TRP A 85 -4.08 -11.91 -0.34
C TRP A 85 -4.81 -12.73 0.71
N TRP A 86 -4.24 -13.87 1.09
CA TRP A 86 -4.80 -14.73 2.12
C TRP A 86 -4.82 -14.05 3.50
N THR A 87 -3.78 -13.30 3.89
CA THR A 87 -3.77 -12.51 5.11
C THR A 87 -4.69 -11.29 5.01
N PHE A 88 -4.70 -10.55 3.89
CA PHE A 88 -5.52 -9.37 3.69
C PHE A 88 -7.02 -9.66 3.92
N ARG A 89 -7.54 -10.81 3.42
CA ARG A 89 -8.94 -11.18 3.64
C ARG A 89 -9.30 -11.35 5.12
N LYS A 90 -8.36 -11.75 5.99
CA LYS A 90 -8.58 -11.90 7.43
C LYS A 90 -8.92 -10.57 8.11
N HIS A 91 -8.41 -9.48 7.58
CA HIS A 91 -8.60 -8.13 8.09
C HIS A 91 -9.90 -7.46 7.63
N ILE A 92 -10.66 -8.09 6.75
CA ILE A 92 -12.01 -7.64 6.41
C ILE A 92 -12.91 -7.89 7.61
N LYS A 93 -13.41 -6.81 8.20
CA LYS A 93 -14.30 -6.86 9.35
C LYS A 93 -15.66 -6.28 9.00
N LYS A 94 -16.72 -7.07 9.22
CA LYS A 94 -18.10 -6.61 9.09
C LYS A 94 -18.47 -5.71 10.26
N ILE A 95 -19.09 -4.59 9.97
CA ILE A 95 -19.62 -3.62 10.93
C ILE A 95 -21.09 -3.31 10.59
N PRO A 96 -21.87 -2.63 11.45
CA PRO A 96 -23.30 -2.37 11.19
C PRO A 96 -23.60 -1.70 9.85
N HIS A 97 -22.70 -0.84 9.36
CA HIS A 97 -22.90 -0.06 8.13
C HIS A 97 -21.97 -0.48 6.97
N GLY A 98 -21.50 -1.74 6.96
CA GLY A 98 -20.69 -2.28 5.86
C GLY A 98 -19.44 -3.00 6.35
N PHE A 99 -18.29 -2.62 5.83
CA PHE A 99 -17.00 -3.27 6.09
C PHE A 99 -15.91 -2.25 6.36
N ILE A 100 -14.94 -2.68 7.17
CA ILE A 100 -13.65 -1.99 7.32
C ILE A 100 -12.51 -2.99 7.12
N PHE A 101 -11.32 -2.45 6.92
CA PHE A 101 -10.07 -3.21 7.08
C PHE A 101 -9.43 -2.85 8.41
N THR A 102 -8.95 -3.84 9.14
CA THR A 102 -8.20 -3.63 10.39
C THR A 102 -6.71 -3.76 10.14
N GLU A 103 -5.91 -3.14 10.98
CA GLU A 103 -4.45 -3.28 10.99
C GLU A 103 -4.04 -4.54 11.76
N PHE A 104 -4.62 -4.73 12.95
CA PHE A 104 -4.44 -5.91 13.80
C PHE A 104 -5.69 -6.80 13.77
N LEU A 105 -5.49 -8.11 13.86
CA LEU A 105 -6.59 -9.06 14.08
C LEU A 105 -7.14 -8.96 15.50
N PRO A 106 -6.34 -8.99 16.58
CA PRO A 106 -6.81 -8.72 17.93
C PRO A 106 -7.16 -7.25 18.13
N LYS A 107 -8.06 -7.00 19.09
CA LYS A 107 -8.33 -5.64 19.53
C LYS A 107 -7.13 -5.10 20.30
N VAL A 108 -6.75 -3.84 20.00
CA VAL A 108 -5.73 -3.10 20.72
C VAL A 108 -6.31 -1.82 21.32
N TYR A 109 -5.80 -1.36 22.47
CA TYR A 109 -6.41 -0.25 23.21
C TYR A 109 -6.23 1.11 22.53
N TRP A 110 -5.19 1.27 21.70
CA TRP A 110 -4.92 2.52 20.94
C TRP A 110 -5.70 2.62 19.64
N SER A 111 -6.46 1.60 19.27
CA SER A 111 -7.30 1.63 18.08
C SER A 111 -8.57 2.46 18.29
N GLY A 112 -9.13 2.96 17.20
CA GLY A 112 -10.43 3.61 17.17
C GLY A 112 -11.60 2.63 17.16
N LYS A 113 -12.77 3.15 16.78
CA LYS A 113 -13.99 2.37 16.68
C LYS A 113 -13.79 1.15 15.78
N TYR A 114 -14.30 -0.01 16.20
CA TYR A 114 -14.20 -1.30 15.52
C TYR A 114 -12.77 -1.83 15.29
N ASN A 115 -11.79 -1.35 16.02
CA ASN A 115 -10.37 -1.65 15.88
C ASN A 115 -9.73 -1.01 14.63
N SER A 116 -10.22 0.16 14.22
CA SER A 116 -9.67 0.92 13.10
C SER A 116 -8.46 1.76 13.52
N ILE A 117 -7.46 1.86 12.66
CA ILE A 117 -6.25 2.68 12.85
C ILE A 117 -5.94 3.43 11.55
N ALA A 118 -5.80 4.75 11.62
CA ALA A 118 -5.75 5.60 10.44
C ALA A 118 -4.43 5.50 9.66
N CYS A 119 -3.29 5.27 10.31
CA CYS A 119 -1.99 5.24 9.61
C CYS A 119 -1.91 4.15 8.55
N ALA A 120 -2.55 2.99 8.77
CA ALA A 120 -2.57 1.89 7.81
C ALA A 120 -3.62 2.06 6.69
N ALA A 121 -4.57 2.99 6.85
CA ALA A 121 -5.77 3.01 6.02
C ALA A 121 -5.51 3.26 4.53
N ALA A 122 -4.52 4.08 4.17
CA ALA A 122 -4.17 4.28 2.78
C ALA A 122 -3.59 3.00 2.15
N HIS A 123 -2.75 2.25 2.88
CA HIS A 123 -2.27 0.94 2.41
C HIS A 123 -3.42 -0.04 2.19
N HIS A 124 -4.42 -0.05 3.09
CA HIS A 124 -5.62 -0.88 2.92
C HIS A 124 -6.39 -0.52 1.64
N ILE A 125 -6.51 0.77 1.30
CA ILE A 125 -7.17 1.21 0.08
C ILE A 125 -6.34 0.84 -1.16
N TYR A 126 -5.03 1.04 -1.13
CA TYR A 126 -4.13 0.69 -2.24
C TYR A 126 -4.12 -0.82 -2.51
N GLU A 127 -4.11 -1.65 -1.48
CA GLU A 127 -4.20 -3.11 -1.64
C GLU A 127 -5.62 -3.52 -2.06
N GLY A 128 -6.64 -3.05 -1.33
CA GLY A 128 -8.04 -3.41 -1.54
C GLY A 128 -8.65 -2.93 -2.85
N ARG A 129 -8.09 -1.88 -3.50
CA ARG A 129 -8.58 -1.37 -4.80
C ARG A 129 -8.55 -2.43 -5.91
N TRP A 130 -7.72 -3.47 -5.77
CA TRP A 130 -7.58 -4.56 -6.72
C TRP A 130 -8.60 -5.69 -6.49
N LEU A 131 -9.33 -5.71 -5.37
CA LEU A 131 -10.46 -6.63 -5.18
C LEU A 131 -11.53 -6.37 -6.23
N ARG A 132 -12.14 -7.42 -6.76
CA ARG A 132 -13.25 -7.28 -7.74
C ARG A 132 -14.49 -6.70 -7.09
N ASP A 133 -14.85 -7.12 -5.88
CA ASP A 133 -15.95 -6.52 -5.12
C ASP A 133 -15.51 -5.16 -4.54
N THR A 134 -16.05 -4.10 -5.14
CA THR A 134 -15.81 -2.71 -4.70
C THR A 134 -16.52 -2.36 -3.41
N GLY A 135 -17.48 -3.16 -2.96
CA GLY A 135 -18.27 -2.93 -1.75
C GLY A 135 -17.41 -2.78 -0.49
N TYR A 136 -16.31 -3.54 -0.41
CA TYR A 136 -15.38 -3.47 0.72
C TYR A 136 -14.71 -2.10 0.83
N VAL A 137 -14.08 -1.62 -0.24
CA VAL A 137 -13.39 -0.31 -0.25
C VAL A 137 -14.40 0.83 -0.17
N ASN A 138 -15.56 0.72 -0.84
CA ASN A 138 -16.62 1.73 -0.78
C ASN A 138 -17.15 1.90 0.66
N ALA A 139 -17.38 0.82 1.39
CA ALA A 139 -17.81 0.87 2.78
C ALA A 139 -16.72 1.48 3.68
N TYR A 140 -15.48 1.07 3.47
CA TYR A 140 -14.34 1.56 4.25
C TYR A 140 -14.07 3.06 4.03
N ALA A 141 -14.21 3.54 2.81
CA ALA A 141 -14.11 4.98 2.49
C ALA A 141 -15.16 5.79 3.26
N ARG A 142 -16.43 5.35 3.27
CA ARG A 142 -17.52 6.02 4.02
C ARG A 142 -17.30 5.98 5.52
N PHE A 143 -16.79 4.86 6.05
CA PHE A 143 -16.52 4.68 7.48
C PHE A 143 -15.64 5.79 8.05
N TRP A 144 -14.58 6.19 7.35
CA TRP A 144 -13.63 7.19 7.86
C TRP A 144 -14.28 8.54 8.13
N PHE A 145 -15.35 8.90 7.42
CA PHE A 145 -16.04 10.20 7.55
C PHE A 145 -17.38 10.11 8.28
N SER A 146 -17.83 8.91 8.65
CA SER A 146 -19.06 8.72 9.44
C SER A 146 -18.78 8.32 10.89
N GLU A 147 -17.88 7.36 11.09
CA GLU A 147 -17.63 6.73 12.39
C GLU A 147 -16.13 6.65 12.74
N GLY A 148 -15.25 6.80 11.77
CA GLY A 148 -13.80 6.76 11.91
C GLY A 148 -13.20 8.08 12.38
N ASN A 149 -11.90 8.06 12.64
CA ASN A 149 -11.13 9.27 12.95
C ASN A 149 -9.94 9.40 11.97
N PRO A 150 -10.13 10.08 10.82
CA PRO A 150 -9.10 10.19 9.78
C PRO A 150 -7.92 11.07 10.18
N ARG A 151 -7.96 11.71 11.35
CA ARG A 151 -6.88 12.53 11.91
C ARG A 151 -6.26 11.94 13.17
N MET A 152 -6.58 10.68 13.46
CA MET A 152 -5.93 9.95 14.56
C MET A 152 -4.43 9.77 14.31
N TYR A 153 -4.03 9.54 13.07
CA TYR A 153 -2.67 9.48 12.56
C TYR A 153 -2.56 10.24 11.24
N SER A 154 -1.34 10.46 10.75
CA SER A 154 -1.12 10.95 9.39
C SER A 154 -1.72 9.95 8.40
N PHE A 155 -2.57 10.44 7.50
CA PHE A 155 -3.34 9.61 6.59
C PHE A 155 -3.58 10.36 5.27
N TRP A 156 -3.12 9.80 4.15
CA TRP A 156 -3.26 10.37 2.82
C TRP A 156 -4.51 9.83 2.10
N VAL A 157 -5.67 10.09 2.67
CA VAL A 157 -6.95 9.50 2.26
C VAL A 157 -7.45 9.97 0.92
N SER A 158 -7.34 11.27 0.60
CA SER A 158 -7.80 11.80 -0.68
C SER A 158 -6.96 11.24 -1.82
N ASN A 159 -5.64 11.14 -1.63
CA ASN A 159 -4.75 10.52 -2.62
C ASN A 159 -5.11 9.04 -2.84
N ALA A 160 -5.26 8.25 -1.78
CA ALA A 160 -5.58 6.83 -1.89
C ALA A 160 -6.95 6.61 -2.57
N LEU A 161 -7.96 7.41 -2.23
CA LEU A 161 -9.28 7.35 -2.86
C LEU A 161 -9.25 7.80 -4.31
N TRP A 162 -8.43 8.79 -4.66
CA TRP A 162 -8.25 9.21 -6.04
C TRP A 162 -7.61 8.11 -6.89
N GLU A 163 -6.60 7.42 -6.36
CA GLU A 163 -5.98 6.27 -7.01
C GLU A 163 -6.98 5.09 -7.18
N TYR A 164 -7.87 4.90 -6.21
CA TYR A 164 -8.98 3.96 -6.33
C TYR A 164 -9.98 4.39 -7.41
N TYR A 165 -10.33 5.68 -7.48
CA TYR A 165 -11.23 6.21 -8.51
C TYR A 165 -10.67 6.01 -9.92
N LYS A 166 -9.40 6.31 -10.15
CA LYS A 166 -8.75 6.08 -11.46
C LYS A 166 -8.88 4.62 -11.92
N LEU A 167 -8.78 3.67 -10.99
CA LEU A 167 -8.88 2.25 -11.29
C LEU A 167 -10.33 1.77 -11.47
N ARG A 168 -11.25 2.21 -10.61
CA ARG A 168 -12.57 1.58 -10.47
C ARG A 168 -13.75 2.47 -10.82
N ARG A 169 -13.58 3.77 -11.00
CA ARG A 169 -14.63 4.76 -11.31
C ARG A 169 -15.79 4.76 -10.30
N GLN A 170 -15.52 4.51 -9.04
CA GLN A 170 -16.55 4.44 -8.00
C GLN A 170 -17.01 5.83 -7.55
N ASN A 171 -18.29 6.16 -7.71
CA ASN A 171 -18.86 7.45 -7.37
C ASN A 171 -18.68 7.85 -5.90
N VAL A 172 -18.57 6.88 -4.99
CA VAL A 172 -18.31 7.13 -3.55
C VAL A 172 -17.14 8.09 -3.33
N VAL A 173 -16.12 8.07 -4.19
CA VAL A 173 -14.96 8.96 -4.09
C VAL A 173 -15.35 10.41 -4.32
N LEU A 174 -16.14 10.67 -5.35
CA LEU A 174 -16.63 12.02 -5.66
C LEU A 174 -17.72 12.46 -4.68
N ASP A 175 -18.58 11.56 -4.21
CA ASP A 175 -19.58 11.82 -3.16
C ASP A 175 -18.94 12.32 -1.86
N LEU A 176 -17.75 11.79 -1.53
CA LEU A 176 -16.99 12.15 -0.32
C LEU A 176 -16.17 13.45 -0.47
N PHE A 177 -16.13 14.06 -1.65
CA PHE A 177 -15.33 15.26 -1.89
C PHE A 177 -15.53 16.38 -0.84
N PRO A 178 -16.76 16.75 -0.41
CA PRO A 178 -16.96 17.75 0.64
C PRO A 178 -16.29 17.39 1.97
N GLU A 179 -16.32 16.10 2.36
CA GLU A 179 -15.70 15.64 3.61
C GLU A 179 -14.17 15.60 3.51
N LEU A 180 -13.62 15.26 2.34
CA LEU A 180 -12.20 15.31 2.07
C LEU A 180 -11.67 16.75 2.14
N VAL A 181 -12.40 17.71 1.56
CA VAL A 181 -12.11 19.16 1.68
C VAL A 181 -12.09 19.61 3.15
N LYS A 182 -13.10 19.21 3.93
CA LYS A 182 -13.16 19.52 5.37
C LYS A 182 -11.98 18.90 6.14
N ASN A 183 -11.61 17.68 5.79
CA ASN A 183 -10.46 17.00 6.39
C ASN A 183 -9.16 17.73 6.10
N TYR A 184 -8.91 18.11 4.85
CA TYR A 184 -7.73 18.90 4.46
C TYR A 184 -7.66 20.23 5.24
N ALA A 185 -8.77 20.99 5.27
CA ALA A 185 -8.86 22.23 5.98
C ALA A 185 -8.64 22.06 7.51
N ALA A 186 -9.00 20.92 8.09
CA ALA A 186 -8.74 20.63 9.50
C ALA A 186 -7.23 20.46 9.77
N TRP A 187 -6.50 19.79 8.86
CA TRP A 187 -5.04 19.69 8.92
C TRP A 187 -4.37 21.08 8.75
N GLU A 188 -4.90 21.96 7.88
CA GLU A 188 -4.38 23.33 7.74
C GLU A 188 -4.56 24.15 9.04
N ARG A 189 -5.71 24.03 9.71
CA ARG A 189 -5.94 24.72 11.00
C ARG A 189 -5.05 24.21 12.11
N GLY A 190 -4.73 22.92 12.08
CA GLY A 190 -3.92 22.27 13.10
C GLY A 190 -4.58 22.20 14.49
N TRP A 191 -3.91 21.52 15.39
CA TRP A 191 -4.27 21.38 16.81
C TRP A 191 -3.05 21.00 17.66
N ASN A 192 -3.16 21.13 18.98
CA ASN A 192 -2.15 20.64 19.89
C ASN A 192 -2.51 19.25 20.41
N ASN A 193 -1.51 18.37 20.48
CA ASN A 193 -1.64 17.04 21.05
C ASN A 193 -0.33 16.63 21.74
N GLY A 194 -0.41 16.22 23.02
CA GLY A 194 0.76 15.74 23.76
C GLY A 194 1.91 16.76 23.86
N GLY A 195 1.63 18.07 23.78
CA GLY A 195 2.64 19.12 23.78
C GLY A 195 3.24 19.44 22.40
N HIS A 196 2.80 18.77 21.35
CA HIS A 196 3.23 19.02 19.97
C HIS A 196 2.14 19.73 19.17
N PHE A 197 2.53 20.66 18.30
CA PHE A 197 1.65 21.24 17.30
C PHE A 197 1.60 20.32 16.08
N ILE A 198 0.39 19.98 15.67
CA ILE A 198 0.11 19.19 14.47
C ILE A 198 -0.66 20.07 13.50
N GLY A 199 -0.16 20.24 12.29
CA GLY A 199 -0.81 21.04 11.27
C GLY A 199 0.13 22.02 10.58
N ARG A 200 -0.46 23.00 9.87
CA ARG A 200 0.27 23.98 9.08
C ARG A 200 0.83 25.11 9.96
N ASN A 201 2.14 25.31 9.89
CA ASN A 201 2.83 26.41 10.55
C ASN A 201 2.69 27.74 9.79
N PRO A 202 3.02 28.91 10.44
CA PRO A 202 3.00 30.21 9.77
C PRO A 202 3.86 30.30 8.51
N ASP A 203 4.95 29.53 8.42
CA ASP A 203 5.82 29.46 7.22
C ASP A 203 5.25 28.56 6.10
N GLY A 204 4.10 27.95 6.34
CA GLY A 204 3.37 27.17 5.35
C GLY A 204 3.67 25.66 5.35
N LEU A 205 4.74 25.19 6.01
CA LEU A 205 5.03 23.77 6.18
C LEU A 205 4.18 23.14 7.28
N PHE A 206 3.89 21.85 7.14
CA PHE A 206 3.20 21.07 8.15
C PHE A 206 4.17 20.45 9.15
N SER A 207 3.78 20.44 10.42
CA SER A 207 4.47 19.72 11.50
C SER A 207 3.64 18.56 12.01
N THR A 208 4.35 17.53 12.45
CA THR A 208 3.81 16.40 13.21
C THR A 208 4.93 15.79 14.07
N TYR A 209 4.63 14.73 14.81
CA TYR A 209 5.63 13.97 15.53
C TYR A 209 5.60 12.49 15.08
N ASP A 210 6.66 11.77 15.40
CA ASP A 210 6.92 10.41 14.93
C ASP A 210 5.78 9.42 15.25
N ASP A 211 5.28 9.40 16.48
CA ASP A 211 4.15 8.56 16.88
C ASP A 211 2.87 8.87 16.08
N ARG A 212 2.61 10.16 15.78
CA ARG A 212 1.46 10.56 14.97
C ARG A 212 1.58 10.10 13.49
N ASP A 213 2.77 9.92 13.01
CA ASP A 213 3.02 9.29 11.70
C ASP A 213 2.92 7.76 11.74
N GLY A 214 2.75 7.16 12.92
CA GLY A 214 2.84 5.72 13.15
C GLY A 214 4.28 5.21 12.98
N MET A 215 5.27 6.03 13.34
CA MET A 215 6.71 5.81 13.16
C MET A 215 7.47 6.09 14.45
N GLU A 216 7.04 5.47 15.53
CA GLU A 216 7.49 5.71 16.90
C GLU A 216 8.99 5.50 17.05
N MET A 217 9.62 6.31 17.88
CA MET A 217 11.06 6.26 18.18
C MET A 217 11.97 6.58 16.98
N GLN A 218 11.48 7.24 15.96
CA GLN A 218 12.35 7.75 14.89
C GLN A 218 13.38 8.72 15.46
N ILE A 219 14.62 8.64 14.94
CA ILE A 219 15.75 9.46 15.38
C ILE A 219 15.49 10.96 15.17
N GLY A 220 14.81 11.29 14.06
CA GLY A 220 14.42 12.66 13.71
C GLY A 220 13.29 13.23 14.56
N GLY A 221 12.45 12.40 15.18
CA GLY A 221 11.39 12.79 16.10
C GLY A 221 10.39 13.78 15.52
N SER A 222 10.01 14.79 16.34
CA SER A 222 8.99 15.79 16.03
C SER A 222 9.52 16.96 15.19
N GLY A 223 8.67 17.50 14.33
CA GLY A 223 8.99 18.70 13.54
C GLY A 223 8.31 18.78 12.19
N LYS A 224 8.90 19.54 11.28
CA LYS A 224 8.49 19.61 9.88
C LYS A 224 9.08 18.41 9.16
N ARG A 225 8.27 17.37 9.00
CA ARG A 225 8.70 16.06 8.51
C ARG A 225 8.42 15.93 7.01
N PRO A 226 9.31 15.27 6.23
CA PRO A 226 9.06 14.97 4.81
C PRO A 226 7.76 14.21 4.59
N SER A 227 7.41 13.25 5.48
CA SER A 227 6.20 12.43 5.43
C SER A 227 4.92 13.26 5.36
N ILE A 228 4.62 14.04 6.41
CA ILE A 228 3.36 14.81 6.48
C ILE A 228 3.27 15.86 5.37
N ASN A 229 4.38 16.50 5.01
CA ASN A 229 4.39 17.51 3.95
C ASN A 229 4.14 16.89 2.57
N ALA A 230 4.70 15.71 2.30
CA ALA A 230 4.41 14.96 1.08
C ALA A 230 2.96 14.47 1.04
N TYR A 231 2.43 13.97 2.15
CA TYR A 231 1.02 13.57 2.24
C TYR A 231 0.09 14.75 1.94
N MET A 232 0.31 15.90 2.57
CA MET A 232 -0.53 17.08 2.34
C MET A 232 -0.41 17.63 0.91
N TYR A 233 0.76 17.48 0.27
CA TYR A 233 0.90 17.76 -1.16
C TYR A 233 0.05 16.80 -2.01
N GLY A 234 0.15 15.50 -1.77
CA GLY A 234 -0.64 14.46 -2.47
C GLY A 234 -2.14 14.63 -2.27
N GLU A 235 -2.57 14.98 -1.05
CA GLU A 235 -3.96 15.33 -0.73
C GLU A 235 -4.46 16.51 -1.55
N ALA A 236 -3.69 17.61 -1.62
CA ALA A 236 -4.06 18.77 -2.42
C ALA A 236 -4.15 18.46 -3.92
N LYS A 237 -3.21 17.66 -4.44
CA LYS A 237 -3.25 17.21 -5.85
C LYS A 237 -4.49 16.37 -6.13
N ALA A 238 -4.82 15.42 -5.28
CA ALA A 238 -6.00 14.59 -5.42
C ALA A 238 -7.30 15.41 -5.39
N LEU A 239 -7.40 16.37 -4.46
CA LEU A 239 -8.56 17.27 -4.37
C LEU A 239 -8.69 18.16 -5.61
N ALA A 240 -7.59 18.63 -6.18
CA ALA A 240 -7.61 19.39 -7.43
C ALA A 240 -8.16 18.57 -8.60
N GLU A 241 -7.73 17.32 -8.73
CA GLU A 241 -8.20 16.40 -9.78
C GLU A 241 -9.68 16.04 -9.60
N MET A 242 -10.12 15.74 -8.37
CA MET A 242 -11.52 15.47 -8.04
C MET A 242 -12.41 16.67 -8.37
N ALA A 243 -11.99 17.89 -7.99
CA ALA A 243 -12.70 19.12 -8.29
C ALA A 243 -12.85 19.32 -9.81
N GLY A 244 -11.79 19.01 -10.59
CA GLY A 244 -11.84 19.02 -12.04
C GLY A 244 -12.88 18.05 -12.62
N CYS A 245 -12.96 16.83 -12.09
CA CYS A 245 -13.98 15.85 -12.47
C CYS A 245 -15.40 16.29 -12.11
N LEU A 246 -15.57 17.07 -11.03
CA LEU A 246 -16.86 17.63 -10.61
C LEU A 246 -17.21 18.94 -11.36
N GLY A 247 -16.35 19.43 -12.24
CA GLY A 247 -16.54 20.67 -12.99
C GLY A 247 -16.28 21.95 -12.19
N ASP A 248 -15.70 21.85 -10.97
CA ASP A 248 -15.34 23.00 -10.13
C ASP A 248 -13.91 23.48 -10.45
N GLY A 249 -13.78 24.24 -11.53
CA GLY A 249 -12.49 24.79 -11.96
C GLY A 249 -11.83 25.74 -10.95
N ASN A 250 -12.62 26.46 -10.14
CA ASN A 250 -12.08 27.36 -9.11
C ASN A 250 -11.42 26.56 -7.98
N MET A 251 -12.08 25.52 -7.52
CA MET A 251 -11.56 24.64 -6.48
C MET A 251 -10.34 23.87 -7.00
N ALA A 252 -10.38 23.36 -8.23
CA ALA A 252 -9.26 22.70 -8.89
C ALA A 252 -8.01 23.60 -8.94
N LYS A 253 -8.19 24.86 -9.35
CA LYS A 253 -7.12 25.86 -9.37
C LYS A 253 -6.57 26.13 -7.97
N ALA A 254 -7.43 26.37 -6.99
CA ALA A 254 -7.04 26.68 -5.62
C ALA A 254 -6.19 25.55 -4.99
N TYR A 255 -6.58 24.28 -5.19
CA TYR A 255 -5.82 23.15 -4.66
C TYR A 255 -4.52 22.89 -5.44
N ASN A 256 -4.48 23.15 -6.74
CA ASN A 256 -3.21 23.10 -7.51
C ASN A 256 -2.23 24.19 -7.04
N GLU A 257 -2.71 25.40 -6.73
CA GLU A 257 -1.88 26.47 -6.17
C GLU A 257 -1.34 26.09 -4.78
N LYS A 258 -2.17 25.50 -3.90
CA LYS A 258 -1.72 24.98 -2.59
C LYS A 258 -0.63 23.91 -2.76
N ALA A 259 -0.83 22.97 -3.66
CA ALA A 259 0.16 21.93 -3.94
C ALA A 259 1.47 22.52 -4.49
N GLY A 260 1.40 23.43 -5.46
CA GLY A 260 2.58 24.10 -6.04
C GLY A 260 3.36 24.90 -5.00
N HIS A 261 2.68 25.62 -4.12
CA HIS A 261 3.31 26.36 -3.03
C HIS A 261 3.98 25.41 -2.01
N LEU A 262 3.29 24.34 -1.61
CA LEU A 262 3.84 23.38 -0.66
C LEU A 262 5.05 22.63 -1.25
N ARG A 263 5.03 22.27 -2.56
CA ARG A 263 6.19 21.69 -3.24
C ARG A 263 7.41 22.58 -3.05
N LYS A 264 7.29 23.87 -3.42
CA LYS A 264 8.38 24.81 -3.30
C LYS A 264 8.92 24.91 -1.88
N LEU A 265 8.05 25.00 -0.87
CA LEU A 265 8.45 25.04 0.53
C LEU A 265 9.21 23.79 0.97
N VAL A 266 8.77 22.60 0.52
CA VAL A 266 9.44 21.33 0.83
C VAL A 266 10.83 21.27 0.21
N GLU A 267 10.95 21.64 -1.05
CA GLU A 267 12.22 21.67 -1.77
C GLU A 267 13.19 22.67 -1.15
N ASP A 268 12.73 23.90 -0.89
CA ASP A 268 13.57 24.98 -0.33
C ASP A 268 13.95 24.74 1.14
N SER A 269 13.14 24.00 1.90
CA SER A 269 13.29 23.96 3.37
C SER A 269 13.54 22.58 3.97
N LEU A 270 13.19 21.49 3.29
CA LEU A 270 13.38 20.13 3.82
C LEU A 270 14.45 19.35 3.04
N TRP A 271 14.90 19.84 1.91
CA TRP A 271 16.07 19.28 1.23
C TRP A 271 17.34 19.76 1.91
N ASP A 272 18.15 18.84 2.38
CA ASP A 272 19.48 19.08 2.92
C ASP A 272 20.51 18.89 1.79
N GLU A 273 21.05 20.00 1.27
CA GLU A 273 22.00 20.00 0.15
C GLU A 273 23.28 19.21 0.48
N GLU A 274 23.83 19.38 1.70
CA GLU A 274 25.03 18.67 2.12
C GLU A 274 24.75 17.18 2.30
N GLY A 275 23.61 16.84 2.88
CA GLY A 275 23.16 15.46 3.08
C GLY A 275 22.61 14.80 1.83
N CYS A 276 22.32 15.55 0.76
CA CYS A 276 21.61 15.11 -0.45
C CYS A 276 20.34 14.30 -0.13
N PHE A 277 19.48 14.81 0.79
CA PHE A 277 18.34 14.06 1.28
C PHE A 277 17.25 14.95 1.87
N PHE A 278 15.97 14.55 1.74
CA PHE A 278 14.90 15.20 2.47
C PHE A 278 14.92 14.78 3.94
N LYS A 279 15.07 15.75 4.83
CA LYS A 279 15.22 15.54 6.26
C LYS A 279 14.19 16.31 7.09
N THR A 280 13.90 15.80 8.26
CA THR A 280 13.09 16.52 9.26
C THR A 280 13.82 17.77 9.73
N ARG A 281 13.10 18.90 9.81
CA ARG A 281 13.52 20.04 10.63
C ARG A 281 12.95 19.89 12.02
N SER A 282 13.84 19.74 12.99
CA SER A 282 13.49 19.52 14.40
C SER A 282 12.59 20.61 14.94
N GLU A 283 11.51 20.25 15.60
CA GLU A 283 10.61 21.18 16.30
C GLU A 283 11.36 22.03 17.35
N ARG A 284 12.31 21.42 18.06
CA ARG A 284 13.05 22.08 19.16
C ARG A 284 14.15 23.00 18.67
N LYS A 285 14.89 22.60 17.63
CA LYS A 285 16.10 23.30 17.15
C LYS A 285 15.87 24.14 15.90
N GLY A 286 14.82 23.85 15.12
CA GLY A 286 14.57 24.47 13.82
C GLY A 286 15.58 24.11 12.73
N THR A 287 16.60 23.29 13.04
CA THR A 287 17.64 22.83 12.13
C THR A 287 17.33 21.43 11.61
N PHE A 288 18.00 21.00 10.55
CA PHE A 288 17.96 19.62 10.11
C PHE A 288 18.40 18.66 11.20
N VAL A 289 17.74 17.50 11.27
CA VAL A 289 18.25 16.36 12.04
C VAL A 289 19.48 15.79 11.35
N ASP A 290 20.36 15.17 12.12
CA ASP A 290 21.64 14.63 11.66
C ASP A 290 21.55 13.27 10.96
N VAL A 291 20.33 12.71 10.82
CA VAL A 291 20.07 11.37 10.29
C VAL A 291 19.33 11.43 8.96
N ARG A 292 19.57 10.46 8.06
CA ARG A 292 18.67 10.11 6.96
C ARG A 292 17.73 9.01 7.46
N GLU A 293 16.44 9.21 7.24
CA GLU A 293 15.39 8.24 7.58
C GLU A 293 14.57 7.90 6.34
N LEU A 294 14.10 6.68 6.24
CA LEU A 294 13.42 6.16 5.05
C LEU A 294 12.20 7.01 4.63
N GLN A 295 11.56 7.70 5.59
CA GLN A 295 10.50 8.68 5.31
C GLN A 295 10.92 9.83 4.36
N GLY A 296 12.20 10.10 4.22
CA GLY A 296 12.72 11.08 3.27
C GLY A 296 12.51 10.72 1.80
N TYR A 297 12.10 9.49 1.50
CA TYR A 297 11.64 9.09 0.16
C TYR A 297 10.13 9.31 -0.07
N THR A 298 9.36 9.66 0.96
CA THR A 298 7.91 9.93 0.82
C THR A 298 7.57 11.04 -0.19
N PRO A 299 8.40 12.08 -0.40
CA PRO A 299 8.15 13.05 -1.47
C PRO A 299 7.97 12.42 -2.86
N TRP A 300 8.73 11.39 -3.22
CA TRP A 300 8.57 10.68 -4.51
C TRP A 300 7.35 9.74 -4.53
N TYR A 301 6.89 9.27 -3.37
CA TYR A 301 5.61 8.53 -3.30
C TYR A 301 4.47 9.40 -3.87
N MET A 302 4.49 10.70 -3.58
CA MET A 302 3.50 11.67 -4.05
C MET A 302 3.89 12.39 -5.36
N ASN A 303 5.01 12.02 -5.99
CA ASN A 303 5.58 12.75 -7.15
C ASN A 303 5.76 14.26 -6.85
N LEU A 304 6.17 14.60 -5.62
CA LEU A 304 6.34 15.97 -5.19
C LEU A 304 7.56 16.65 -5.82
N PRO A 305 8.78 16.07 -5.80
CA PRO A 305 9.97 16.76 -6.26
C PRO A 305 9.89 17.20 -7.71
N GLU A 306 10.40 18.40 -8.01
CA GLU A 306 10.47 18.90 -9.37
C GLU A 306 11.50 18.10 -10.18
N LYS A 307 11.11 17.70 -11.38
CA LYS A 307 11.95 16.88 -12.26
C LYS A 307 13.15 17.68 -12.77
N GLY A 308 14.30 17.01 -12.85
CA GLY A 308 15.52 17.60 -13.40
C GLY A 308 16.25 18.57 -12.46
N LYS A 309 15.93 18.55 -11.18
CA LYS A 309 16.62 19.35 -10.14
C LYS A 309 17.73 18.59 -9.42
N GLY A 310 17.89 17.30 -9.70
CA GLY A 310 18.94 16.47 -9.11
C GLY A 310 18.60 15.89 -7.73
N PHE A 311 17.35 16.05 -7.28
CA PHE A 311 16.91 15.44 -6.01
C PHE A 311 17.02 13.92 -6.03
N GLU A 312 16.99 13.29 -7.22
CA GLU A 312 17.10 11.85 -7.43
C GLU A 312 18.42 11.26 -6.91
N GLU A 313 19.44 12.09 -6.69
CA GLU A 313 20.70 11.70 -6.03
C GLU A 313 20.50 11.06 -4.64
N ALA A 314 19.41 11.40 -3.96
CA ALA A 314 19.03 10.75 -2.69
C ALA A 314 18.93 9.22 -2.80
N TRP A 315 18.59 8.70 -3.97
CA TRP A 315 18.35 7.25 -4.16
C TRP A 315 19.63 6.41 -4.11
N LYS A 316 20.83 7.02 -4.17
CA LYS A 316 22.10 6.31 -3.93
C LYS A 316 22.17 5.67 -2.54
N PHE A 317 21.55 6.30 -1.53
CA PHE A 317 21.54 5.78 -0.15
C PHE A 317 20.68 4.53 0.01
N MET A 318 19.67 4.34 -0.85
CA MET A 318 18.88 3.11 -0.86
C MET A 318 19.74 1.89 -1.23
N LYS A 319 20.74 2.07 -2.08
CA LYS A 319 21.65 0.99 -2.54
C LYS A 319 22.87 0.79 -1.63
N SER A 320 23.13 1.71 -0.72
CA SER A 320 24.31 1.70 0.15
C SER A 320 24.11 0.81 1.38
N ASP A 321 25.10 -0.04 1.68
CA ASP A 321 25.13 -0.87 2.90
C ASP A 321 25.37 -0.03 4.17
N SER A 322 25.93 1.18 4.06
CA SER A 322 25.98 2.14 5.16
C SER A 322 24.73 3.03 5.22
N GLY A 323 23.95 3.07 4.15
CA GLY A 323 22.66 3.72 4.05
C GLY A 323 21.53 2.79 4.51
N PHE A 324 20.62 2.45 3.59
CA PHE A 324 19.41 1.70 3.92
C PHE A 324 19.43 0.22 3.51
N ASN A 325 20.38 -0.19 2.66
CA ASN A 325 20.39 -1.54 2.09
C ASN A 325 20.89 -2.57 3.09
N ALA A 326 20.02 -3.45 3.57
CA ALA A 326 20.39 -4.57 4.44
C ALA A 326 19.95 -5.92 3.86
N PRO A 327 20.46 -7.05 4.35
CA PRO A 327 20.16 -8.37 3.80
C PRO A 327 18.66 -8.72 3.71
N TYR A 328 17.85 -8.30 4.68
CA TYR A 328 16.41 -8.63 4.73
C TYR A 328 15.50 -7.47 4.37
N GLY A 329 16.00 -6.31 3.96
CA GLY A 329 15.19 -5.19 3.50
C GLY A 329 15.83 -3.84 3.74
N LEU A 330 15.04 -2.78 3.55
CA LEU A 330 15.47 -1.40 3.77
C LEU A 330 15.27 -1.02 5.23
N THR A 331 16.34 -0.57 5.90
CA THR A 331 16.29 -0.10 7.29
C THR A 331 15.57 1.25 7.38
N THR A 332 14.87 1.51 8.47
CA THR A 332 14.11 2.77 8.66
C THR A 332 14.99 3.99 8.92
N ALA A 333 16.21 3.77 9.41
CA ALA A 333 17.26 4.78 9.54
C ALA A 333 18.53 4.31 8.84
N GLU A 334 19.41 5.23 8.41
CA GLU A 334 20.72 4.88 7.85
C GLU A 334 21.57 4.10 8.84
N GLN A 335 22.17 3.00 8.39
CA GLN A 335 22.87 2.03 9.23
C GLN A 335 24.14 2.59 9.89
N SER A 336 24.76 3.59 9.26
CA SER A 336 25.95 4.25 9.78
C SER A 336 25.68 5.22 10.95
N HIS A 337 24.42 5.54 11.23
CA HIS A 337 24.09 6.55 12.25
C HIS A 337 24.31 6.01 13.66
N PRO A 338 24.94 6.79 14.60
CA PRO A 338 25.25 6.32 15.96
C PRO A 338 24.03 5.91 16.80
N ARG A 339 22.84 6.43 16.48
CA ARG A 339 21.56 6.08 17.14
C ARG A 339 20.78 4.97 16.42
N PHE A 340 21.35 4.34 15.39
CA PHE A 340 20.75 3.14 14.81
C PHE A 340 20.67 2.03 15.86
N ARG A 341 19.48 1.46 16.06
CA ARG A 341 19.23 0.45 17.09
C ARG A 341 18.28 -0.64 16.61
N LEU A 342 18.53 -1.84 17.12
CA LEU A 342 17.67 -3.02 16.97
C LEU A 342 17.17 -3.54 18.30
N SER A 343 17.79 -3.08 19.40
CA SER A 343 17.41 -3.43 20.77
C SER A 343 16.24 -2.58 21.25
N TYR A 344 15.47 -3.12 22.18
CA TYR A 344 14.39 -2.40 22.84
C TYR A 344 14.90 -1.16 23.60
N GLU A 345 14.26 -0.02 23.39
CA GLU A 345 14.59 1.26 24.03
C GLU A 345 13.32 1.97 24.58
N GLY A 346 12.53 1.26 25.36
CA GLY A 346 11.38 1.87 26.06
C GLY A 346 10.07 1.86 25.30
N HIS A 347 10.06 1.40 24.04
CA HIS A 347 8.87 1.22 23.21
C HIS A 347 8.95 -0.05 22.38
N GLU A 348 7.82 -0.72 22.16
CA GLU A 348 7.76 -1.93 21.35
C GLU A 348 7.87 -1.68 19.85
N CYS A 349 7.33 -0.57 19.36
CA CYS A 349 7.44 -0.15 17.97
C CYS A 349 8.64 0.79 17.84
N GLN A 350 9.66 0.39 17.12
CA GLN A 350 10.89 1.16 16.94
C GLN A 350 11.19 1.35 15.47
N TRP A 351 11.29 2.62 15.06
CA TRP A 351 11.59 3.01 13.69
C TRP A 351 13.00 3.63 13.54
N ASN A 352 13.89 3.31 14.46
CA ASN A 352 15.28 3.79 14.48
C ASN A 352 16.29 2.75 13.97
N GLY A 353 15.85 1.79 13.14
CA GLY A 353 16.73 0.76 12.58
C GLY A 353 16.02 -0.40 11.90
N PRO A 354 15.04 -1.08 12.53
CA PRO A 354 14.38 -2.26 11.96
C PRO A 354 13.77 -2.04 10.58
N VAL A 355 13.64 -3.12 9.81
CA VAL A 355 12.84 -3.12 8.57
C VAL A 355 11.35 -3.14 8.92
N TRP A 356 10.61 -2.21 8.35
CA TRP A 356 9.15 -2.14 8.47
C TRP A 356 8.47 -2.37 7.11
N PRO A 357 7.54 -3.31 6.99
CA PRO A 357 6.76 -3.51 5.77
C PRO A 357 6.04 -2.24 5.28
N PHE A 358 5.55 -1.40 6.22
CA PHE A 358 4.99 -0.08 5.92
C PHE A 358 5.97 0.81 5.13
N ALA A 359 7.15 1.04 5.71
CA ALA A 359 8.17 1.90 5.12
C ALA A 359 8.69 1.34 3.79
N THR A 360 8.83 0.01 3.70
CA THR A 360 9.19 -0.68 2.47
C THR A 360 8.15 -0.42 1.37
N SER A 361 6.85 -0.49 1.71
CA SER A 361 5.76 -0.23 0.76
C SER A 361 5.79 1.20 0.23
N VAL A 362 5.95 2.18 1.11
CA VAL A 362 6.09 3.59 0.73
C VAL A 362 7.31 3.79 -0.17
N THR A 363 8.45 3.23 0.21
CA THR A 363 9.70 3.42 -0.53
C THR A 363 9.67 2.73 -1.90
N LEU A 364 9.14 1.51 -2.02
CA LEU A 364 9.06 0.83 -3.32
C LEU A 364 8.03 1.50 -4.25
N THR A 365 6.91 2.01 -3.73
CA THR A 365 5.99 2.82 -4.54
C THR A 365 6.68 4.12 -5.01
N ALA A 366 7.44 4.78 -4.14
CA ALA A 366 8.22 5.95 -4.49
C ALA A 366 9.28 5.63 -5.56
N LEU A 367 9.99 4.50 -5.44
CA LEU A 367 10.96 4.03 -6.43
C LEU A 367 10.31 3.75 -7.79
N ALA A 368 9.15 3.08 -7.79
CA ALA A 368 8.40 2.87 -9.03
C ALA A 368 7.98 4.20 -9.67
N ASN A 369 7.60 5.21 -8.87
CA ASN A 369 7.30 6.54 -9.37
C ASN A 369 8.54 7.24 -9.96
N VAL A 370 9.71 7.10 -9.33
CA VAL A 370 10.97 7.64 -9.88
C VAL A 370 11.27 7.02 -11.24
N LEU A 371 11.21 5.69 -11.34
CA LEU A 371 11.51 4.97 -12.58
C LEU A 371 10.51 5.26 -13.71
N ASN A 372 9.28 5.62 -13.38
CA ASN A 372 8.26 5.93 -14.38
C ASN A 372 8.15 7.41 -14.73
N ASN A 373 8.48 8.31 -13.81
CA ASN A 373 8.11 9.71 -13.93
C ASN A 373 9.31 10.68 -14.01
N TYR A 374 10.53 10.23 -13.67
CA TYR A 374 11.72 11.07 -13.60
C TYR A 374 12.79 10.55 -14.55
N SER A 375 13.43 11.46 -15.28
CA SER A 375 14.62 11.13 -16.08
C SER A 375 15.84 11.18 -15.17
N GLN A 376 16.43 10.03 -14.89
CA GLN A 376 17.58 9.88 -13.97
C GLN A 376 18.33 8.57 -14.29
N ASP A 377 19.55 8.43 -13.80
CA ASP A 377 20.44 7.27 -13.97
C ASP A 377 20.96 6.69 -12.63
N VAL A 378 20.45 7.20 -11.51
CA VAL A 378 20.86 6.78 -10.15
C VAL A 378 20.32 5.40 -9.79
N VAL A 379 19.06 5.12 -10.17
CA VAL A 379 18.39 3.83 -9.96
C VAL A 379 17.78 3.30 -11.24
N SER A 380 17.59 1.97 -11.29
CA SER A 380 17.14 1.24 -12.46
C SER A 380 16.00 0.26 -12.11
N GLU A 381 15.37 -0.34 -13.12
CA GLU A 381 14.41 -1.44 -12.96
C GLU A 381 15.01 -2.60 -12.14
N LYS A 382 16.32 -2.85 -12.28
CA LYS A 382 17.00 -3.87 -11.48
C LYS A 382 17.00 -3.55 -9.99
N ASP A 383 17.17 -2.29 -9.61
CA ASP A 383 17.12 -1.88 -8.20
C ASP A 383 15.72 -2.10 -7.61
N TYR A 384 14.66 -1.79 -8.37
CA TYR A 384 13.29 -2.10 -7.95
C TYR A 384 13.07 -3.61 -7.80
N PHE A 385 13.44 -4.36 -8.81
CA PHE A 385 13.28 -5.81 -8.85
C PHE A 385 14.01 -6.50 -7.69
N ASP A 386 15.27 -6.15 -7.45
CA ASP A 386 16.07 -6.71 -6.36
C ASP A 386 15.47 -6.42 -4.98
N GLN A 387 15.02 -5.19 -4.73
CA GLN A 387 14.37 -4.82 -3.47
C GLN A 387 13.00 -5.49 -3.31
N PHE A 388 12.24 -5.62 -4.40
CA PHE A 388 10.98 -6.35 -4.38
C PHE A 388 11.17 -7.85 -4.08
N LEU A 389 12.17 -8.50 -4.69
CA LEU A 389 12.53 -9.89 -4.38
C LEU A 389 12.96 -10.06 -2.92
N LYS A 390 13.77 -9.12 -2.41
CA LYS A 390 14.18 -9.09 -1.01
C LYS A 390 12.97 -8.98 -0.09
N TYR A 391 12.04 -8.07 -0.36
CA TYR A 391 10.79 -7.92 0.38
C TYR A 391 9.91 -9.18 0.29
N SER A 392 9.86 -9.84 -0.86
CA SER A 392 9.13 -11.11 -1.02
C SER A 392 9.70 -12.22 -0.16
N ARG A 393 11.02 -12.38 -0.15
CA ARG A 393 11.73 -13.44 0.59
C ARG A 393 11.77 -13.20 2.09
N SER A 394 11.75 -11.94 2.53
CA SER A 394 11.77 -11.59 3.95
C SER A 394 10.46 -11.95 4.68
N GLN A 395 9.34 -12.12 3.96
CA GLN A 395 8.05 -12.47 4.56
C GLN A 395 7.96 -13.96 4.93
N ARG A 396 8.87 -14.38 5.80
CA ARG A 396 9.02 -15.76 6.29
C ARG A 396 9.36 -15.75 7.77
N ARG A 397 9.05 -16.87 8.41
CA ARG A 397 9.46 -17.16 9.79
C ARG A 397 10.03 -18.57 9.87
N VAL A 398 11.09 -18.73 10.61
CA VAL A 398 11.60 -20.04 11.04
C VAL A 398 10.83 -20.45 12.30
N CYS A 399 10.16 -21.60 12.26
CA CYS A 399 9.48 -22.19 13.41
C CYS A 399 10.49 -22.92 14.33
N GLU A 400 10.08 -23.24 15.55
CA GLU A 400 10.91 -23.96 16.52
C GLU A 400 11.35 -25.35 16.01
N ASP A 401 10.54 -25.99 15.17
CA ASP A 401 10.85 -27.27 14.52
C ASP A 401 11.71 -27.14 13.26
N GLY A 402 12.20 -25.93 12.95
CA GLY A 402 13.05 -25.62 11.81
C GLY A 402 12.30 -25.42 10.48
N ARG A 403 10.98 -25.58 10.43
CA ARG A 403 10.19 -25.28 9.22
C ARG A 403 10.20 -23.78 8.92
N ILE A 404 10.25 -23.44 7.65
CA ILE A 404 10.09 -22.07 7.15
C ILE A 404 8.68 -21.92 6.60
N ILE A 405 7.91 -21.01 7.19
CA ILE A 405 6.54 -20.73 6.79
C ILE A 405 6.42 -19.27 6.33
N PRO A 406 5.44 -18.95 5.45
CA PRO A 406 5.08 -17.57 5.17
C PRO A 406 4.65 -16.86 6.45
N TRP A 407 5.08 -15.63 6.61
CA TRP A 407 4.80 -14.83 7.81
C TRP A 407 4.94 -13.35 7.54
N ILE A 408 4.11 -12.55 8.16
CA ILE A 408 4.24 -11.10 8.24
C ILE A 408 3.88 -10.63 9.65
N ASP A 409 4.63 -9.66 10.16
CA ASP A 409 4.49 -9.05 11.47
C ASP A 409 4.88 -7.56 11.37
N GLU A 410 4.99 -6.86 12.50
CA GLU A 410 5.23 -5.42 12.53
C GLU A 410 6.60 -5.04 11.97
N ASN A 411 7.69 -5.57 12.54
CA ASN A 411 9.05 -5.20 12.14
C ASN A 411 10.04 -6.36 12.22
N GLN A 412 11.11 -6.24 11.45
CA GLN A 412 12.07 -7.31 11.22
C GLN A 412 13.50 -6.85 11.46
N ASN A 413 14.33 -7.74 12.00
CA ASN A 413 15.78 -7.54 12.09
C ASN A 413 16.38 -7.53 10.67
N PRO A 414 17.03 -6.44 10.24
CA PRO A 414 17.55 -6.29 8.89
C PRO A 414 18.67 -7.28 8.53
N TYR A 415 19.31 -7.90 9.52
CA TYR A 415 20.45 -8.80 9.32
C TYR A 415 20.12 -10.28 9.46
N THR A 416 19.14 -10.63 10.31
CA THR A 416 18.78 -12.02 10.59
C THR A 416 17.45 -12.44 10.00
N GLY A 417 16.58 -11.48 9.64
CA GLY A 417 15.23 -11.75 9.20
C GLY A 417 14.27 -12.16 10.31
N ASP A 418 14.69 -12.08 11.58
CA ASP A 418 13.81 -12.35 12.71
C ASP A 418 12.77 -11.24 12.89
N TRP A 419 11.53 -11.59 13.21
CA TRP A 419 10.46 -10.64 13.50
C TRP A 419 10.61 -10.13 14.93
N ILE A 420 11.25 -8.97 15.07
CA ILE A 420 11.67 -8.38 16.37
C ILE A 420 10.46 -8.15 17.27
N SER A 421 9.38 -7.61 16.75
CA SER A 421 8.15 -7.38 17.52
C SER A 421 7.71 -8.67 18.21
N ARG A 422 7.54 -9.75 17.46
CA ARG A 422 7.10 -11.04 17.98
C ARG A 422 8.07 -11.64 18.99
N THR A 423 9.36 -11.74 18.63
CA THR A 423 10.39 -12.33 19.50
C THR A 423 10.57 -11.52 20.78
N ARG A 424 10.64 -10.21 20.67
CA ARG A 424 10.74 -9.30 21.82
C ARG A 424 9.56 -9.48 22.76
N LEU A 425 8.38 -9.60 22.19
CA LEU A 425 7.13 -9.73 22.87
C LEU A 425 7.03 -11.07 23.62
N ALA A 426 7.48 -12.15 23.00
CA ALA A 426 7.54 -13.47 23.63
C ALA A 426 8.54 -13.51 24.80
N SER A 427 9.59 -12.69 24.77
CA SER A 427 10.63 -12.62 25.80
C SER A 427 10.31 -11.69 26.97
N TRP A 428 9.25 -10.88 26.88
CA TRP A 428 8.89 -9.92 27.93
C TRP A 428 8.30 -10.62 29.16
N LYS A 429 9.12 -10.72 30.20
CA LYS A 429 8.73 -11.35 31.46
C LYS A 429 7.98 -10.42 32.42
N ASP A 430 8.01 -9.12 32.18
CA ASP A 430 7.59 -8.10 33.16
C ASP A 430 6.15 -7.60 32.96
N GLY A 431 5.29 -8.35 32.28
CA GLY A 431 3.90 -7.94 32.09
C GLY A 431 3.69 -6.74 31.15
N GLY A 432 4.66 -6.38 30.33
CA GLY A 432 4.51 -5.43 29.22
C GLY A 432 3.47 -5.90 28.18
N TRP A 433 3.08 -7.15 28.27
CA TRP A 433 2.04 -7.78 27.47
C TRP A 433 0.77 -7.95 28.29
N SER A 434 -0.10 -7.03 28.14
CA SER A 434 -1.49 -7.23 28.53
C SER A 434 -2.30 -7.70 27.31
N ALA A 435 -3.42 -8.39 27.59
CA ALA A 435 -4.42 -8.72 26.56
C ALA A 435 -4.93 -7.45 25.83
N GLU A 436 -4.90 -6.30 26.51
CA GLU A 436 -5.26 -4.99 25.95
C GLU A 436 -4.32 -4.54 24.85
N LYS A 437 -3.05 -4.96 24.87
CA LYS A 437 -2.08 -4.74 23.80
C LYS A 437 -2.17 -5.78 22.67
N GLY A 438 -3.14 -6.69 22.71
CA GLY A 438 -3.35 -7.73 21.71
C GLY A 438 -2.59 -9.03 21.94
N GLY A 439 -1.82 -9.17 23.04
CA GLY A 439 -1.07 -10.36 23.39
C GLY A 439 0.16 -10.61 22.50
N VAL A 440 0.79 -11.77 22.65
CA VAL A 440 2.06 -12.13 21.98
C VAL A 440 1.93 -12.24 20.44
N GLU A 441 0.79 -12.72 19.97
CA GLU A 441 0.54 -12.90 18.53
C GLU A 441 -0.20 -11.69 17.91
N ARG A 442 -0.12 -10.49 18.50
CA ARG A 442 -0.85 -9.32 18.01
C ARG A 442 -0.48 -8.94 16.57
N GLY A 443 0.78 -9.07 16.20
CA GLY A 443 1.29 -8.74 14.87
C GLY A 443 1.14 -9.86 13.84
N LYS A 444 0.56 -11.02 14.24
CA LYS A 444 0.33 -12.12 13.29
C LYS A 444 -0.54 -11.65 12.13
N ASP A 445 -0.07 -11.93 10.91
CA ASP A 445 -0.75 -11.56 9.65
C ASP A 445 -0.92 -10.04 9.47
N TYR A 446 -0.01 -9.24 10.02
CA TYR A 446 -0.05 -7.80 10.15
C TYR A 446 -0.41 -7.06 8.85
N ASN A 447 -1.41 -6.17 8.91
CA ASN A 447 -1.95 -5.48 7.74
C ASN A 447 -1.65 -3.98 7.78
N HIS A 448 -0.40 -3.61 7.58
CA HIS A 448 0.13 -2.25 7.68
C HIS A 448 0.95 -1.87 6.45
N SER A 449 0.76 -2.58 5.34
CA SER A 449 1.63 -2.49 4.17
C SER A 449 0.95 -3.01 2.92
N THR A 450 1.47 -2.63 1.77
CA THR A 450 1.11 -3.23 0.49
C THR A 450 2.17 -4.25 0.04
N TYR A 451 1.74 -5.24 -0.71
CA TYR A 451 2.58 -6.15 -1.45
C TYR A 451 1.98 -6.47 -2.83
N CYS A 452 0.70 -6.82 -2.84
CA CYS A 452 0.01 -7.13 -4.10
C CYS A 452 -0.11 -5.87 -4.97
N ASP A 453 -0.35 -4.71 -4.36
CA ASP A 453 -0.29 -3.45 -5.09
C ASP A 453 1.10 -3.18 -5.69
N LEU A 454 2.18 -3.41 -4.95
CA LEU A 454 3.55 -3.24 -5.45
C LEU A 454 3.86 -4.20 -6.61
N LEU A 455 3.34 -5.43 -6.56
CA LEU A 455 3.48 -6.37 -7.66
C LEU A 455 2.69 -5.89 -8.89
N ILE A 456 1.44 -5.49 -8.71
CA ILE A 456 0.52 -5.13 -9.79
C ILE A 456 0.91 -3.78 -10.42
N SER A 457 1.06 -2.74 -9.60
CA SER A 457 1.32 -1.37 -10.08
C SER A 457 2.79 -1.07 -10.35
N GLY A 458 3.69 -1.77 -9.65
CA GLY A 458 5.14 -1.63 -9.80
C GLY A 458 5.74 -2.69 -10.70
N LEU A 459 5.79 -3.96 -10.26
CA LEU A 459 6.49 -5.01 -10.97
C LEU A 459 5.89 -5.33 -12.34
N VAL A 460 4.56 -5.60 -12.40
CA VAL A 460 3.82 -5.78 -13.66
C VAL A 460 3.55 -4.45 -14.34
N GLY A 461 3.43 -3.38 -13.54
CA GLY A 461 3.44 -2.01 -14.00
C GLY A 461 2.10 -1.48 -14.50
N ILE A 462 0.96 -1.95 -13.99
CA ILE A 462 -0.35 -1.36 -14.32
C ILE A 462 -0.47 0.01 -13.64
N ARG A 463 -0.51 1.07 -14.46
CA ARG A 463 -0.56 2.47 -14.02
C ARG A 463 -1.93 3.08 -14.36
N PRO A 464 -2.89 3.14 -13.39
CA PRO A 464 -4.23 3.66 -13.65
C PRO A 464 -4.23 5.13 -14.10
N GLN A 465 -5.06 5.43 -15.08
CA GLN A 465 -5.19 6.75 -15.69
C GLN A 465 -6.59 7.34 -15.45
N THR A 466 -6.71 8.65 -15.60
CA THR A 466 -7.99 9.36 -15.50
C THR A 466 -8.87 9.22 -16.76
N GLY A 467 -8.27 8.96 -17.92
CA GLY A 467 -8.98 8.68 -19.17
C GLY A 467 -9.37 7.20 -19.32
N ASP A 468 -10.03 6.87 -20.43
CA ASP A 468 -10.38 5.49 -20.81
C ASP A 468 -9.16 4.80 -21.44
N ASN A 469 -8.13 4.65 -20.64
CA ASN A 469 -6.84 4.11 -21.05
C ASN A 469 -6.06 3.58 -19.85
N VAL A 470 -5.07 2.76 -20.13
CA VAL A 470 -4.09 2.25 -19.16
C VAL A 470 -2.68 2.37 -19.72
N VAL A 471 -1.73 2.67 -18.83
CA VAL A 471 -0.30 2.53 -19.12
C VAL A 471 0.17 1.27 -18.40
N VAL A 472 0.94 0.43 -19.08
CA VAL A 472 1.58 -0.76 -18.51
C VAL A 472 3.07 -0.67 -18.76
N HIS A 473 3.85 -0.56 -17.68
CA HIS A 473 5.31 -0.47 -17.74
C HIS A 473 5.94 -1.38 -16.70
N PRO A 474 6.28 -2.63 -17.08
CA PRO A 474 6.88 -3.61 -16.17
C PRO A 474 8.27 -3.17 -15.68
N LEU A 475 8.51 -3.27 -14.38
CA LEU A 475 9.81 -3.06 -13.75
C LEU A 475 10.53 -4.41 -13.53
N VAL A 476 10.41 -5.31 -14.49
CA VAL A 476 11.09 -6.60 -14.53
C VAL A 476 12.26 -6.48 -15.50
N PRO A 477 13.53 -6.64 -15.07
CA PRO A 477 14.67 -6.60 -15.97
C PRO A 477 14.55 -7.65 -17.08
N ALA A 478 14.95 -7.31 -18.29
CA ALA A 478 14.69 -8.04 -19.53
C ALA A 478 15.08 -9.54 -19.50
N GLN A 479 16.03 -9.92 -18.63
CA GLN A 479 16.51 -11.31 -18.50
C GLN A 479 16.17 -11.98 -17.17
N ALA A 480 15.45 -11.27 -16.28
CA ALA A 480 15.17 -11.77 -14.94
C ALA A 480 14.16 -12.93 -14.97
N TRP A 481 13.08 -12.77 -15.72
CA TRP A 481 12.06 -13.79 -15.89
C TRP A 481 11.81 -14.13 -17.36
N GLU A 482 11.56 -15.40 -17.62
CA GLU A 482 11.18 -15.88 -18.97
C GLU A 482 9.70 -15.69 -19.26
N TRP A 483 8.89 -15.63 -18.20
CA TRP A 483 7.45 -15.40 -18.28
C TRP A 483 6.91 -14.79 -17.01
N PHE A 484 5.82 -14.08 -17.14
CA PHE A 484 4.88 -13.78 -16.06
C PHE A 484 3.50 -13.50 -16.65
N CYS A 485 2.47 -13.68 -15.84
CA CYS A 485 1.10 -13.34 -16.21
C CYS A 485 0.37 -12.81 -14.98
N LEU A 486 -0.29 -11.67 -15.13
CA LEU A 486 -1.28 -11.14 -14.21
C LEU A 486 -2.63 -11.13 -14.93
N ASP A 487 -3.59 -11.90 -14.42
CA ASP A 487 -4.85 -12.19 -15.11
C ASP A 487 -6.06 -11.81 -14.30
N GLY A 488 -7.09 -11.30 -14.96
CA GLY A 488 -8.38 -11.00 -14.33
C GLY A 488 -8.40 -9.72 -13.49
N VAL A 489 -7.61 -8.70 -13.86
CA VAL A 489 -7.61 -7.39 -13.18
C VAL A 489 -8.85 -6.60 -13.61
N SER A 490 -9.70 -6.25 -12.65
CA SER A 490 -10.84 -5.35 -12.91
C SER A 490 -10.36 -3.89 -13.02
N TYR A 491 -10.60 -3.27 -14.17
CA TYR A 491 -10.15 -1.93 -14.50
C TYR A 491 -11.25 -1.16 -15.25
N GLN A 492 -11.84 -0.13 -14.65
CA GLN A 492 -12.85 0.75 -15.26
C GLN A 492 -13.98 -0.02 -15.99
N GLY A 493 -14.49 -1.08 -15.35
CA GLY A 493 -15.56 -1.93 -15.92
C GLY A 493 -15.09 -2.96 -16.93
N ARG A 494 -13.79 -3.03 -17.21
CA ARG A 494 -13.15 -4.00 -18.08
C ARG A 494 -12.32 -5.01 -17.30
N VAL A 495 -11.89 -6.07 -17.97
CA VAL A 495 -10.94 -7.04 -17.43
C VAL A 495 -9.62 -6.93 -18.19
N LEU A 496 -8.54 -6.64 -17.46
CA LEU A 496 -7.20 -6.60 -18.03
C LEU A 496 -6.46 -7.90 -17.73
N THR A 497 -5.68 -8.36 -18.72
CA THR A 497 -4.65 -9.39 -18.58
C THR A 497 -3.34 -8.84 -19.13
N VAL A 498 -2.27 -8.97 -18.35
CA VAL A 498 -0.93 -8.56 -18.74
C VAL A 498 -0.02 -9.76 -18.64
N PHE A 499 0.61 -10.17 -19.74
CA PHE A 499 1.55 -11.27 -19.69
C PHE A 499 2.77 -11.07 -20.59
N TYR A 500 3.86 -11.71 -20.19
CA TYR A 500 5.07 -11.86 -20.96
C TYR A 500 5.42 -13.35 -21.10
N ASP A 501 5.68 -13.79 -22.32
CA ASP A 501 6.16 -15.13 -22.61
C ASP A 501 7.30 -15.04 -23.64
N ARG A 502 8.54 -15.15 -23.16
CA ARG A 502 9.73 -15.00 -24.00
C ARG A 502 9.80 -16.03 -25.12
N THR A 503 9.25 -17.19 -24.91
CA THR A 503 9.29 -18.31 -25.87
C THR A 503 7.98 -18.54 -26.63
N GLY A 504 6.86 -18.07 -26.07
CA GLY A 504 5.50 -18.33 -26.56
C GLY A 504 4.96 -19.72 -26.17
N LYS A 505 5.70 -20.47 -25.35
CA LYS A 505 5.34 -21.85 -24.98
C LYS A 505 4.61 -21.96 -23.64
N ARG A 506 4.77 -20.99 -22.76
CA ARG A 506 4.22 -21.06 -21.39
C ARG A 506 2.70 -20.95 -21.39
N TYR A 507 2.16 -19.93 -22.07
CA TYR A 507 0.73 -19.64 -22.06
C TYR A 507 0.02 -20.06 -23.36
N GLY A 508 0.75 -20.39 -24.43
CA GLY A 508 0.16 -20.76 -25.71
C GLY A 508 -0.58 -19.63 -26.43
N ARG A 509 -0.30 -18.37 -26.06
CA ARG A 509 -0.96 -17.16 -26.58
C ARG A 509 -0.04 -16.31 -27.46
N GLY A 510 1.14 -16.79 -27.80
CA GLY A 510 2.14 -16.08 -28.59
C GLY A 510 3.40 -15.71 -27.80
N LYS A 511 4.41 -15.26 -28.54
CA LYS A 511 5.71 -14.86 -28.02
C LYS A 511 5.79 -13.36 -27.85
N GLY A 512 6.20 -12.88 -26.68
CA GLY A 512 6.42 -11.46 -26.40
C GLY A 512 5.66 -10.96 -25.18
N PHE A 513 5.46 -9.66 -25.12
CA PHE A 513 4.75 -8.95 -24.08
C PHE A 513 3.38 -8.47 -24.59
N PHE A 514 2.31 -8.73 -23.83
CA PHE A 514 0.93 -8.53 -24.27
C PHE A 514 0.11 -7.84 -23.19
N VAL A 515 -0.79 -6.95 -23.63
CA VAL A 515 -1.88 -6.39 -22.83
C VAL A 515 -3.20 -6.76 -23.53
N LEU A 516 -4.04 -7.50 -22.81
CA LEU A 516 -5.38 -7.87 -23.25
C LEU A 516 -6.41 -7.03 -22.49
N VAL A 517 -7.48 -6.67 -23.18
CA VAL A 517 -8.69 -6.06 -22.61
C VAL A 517 -9.87 -6.93 -23.02
N ASP A 518 -10.62 -7.43 -22.03
CA ASP A 518 -11.76 -8.31 -22.24
C ASP A 518 -11.41 -9.55 -23.12
N GLY A 519 -10.22 -10.13 -22.89
CA GLY A 519 -9.71 -11.31 -23.61
C GLY A 519 -9.08 -11.01 -24.97
N GLU A 520 -9.18 -9.79 -25.49
CA GLU A 520 -8.63 -9.40 -26.79
C GLU A 520 -7.28 -8.69 -26.66
N VAL A 521 -6.32 -9.04 -27.50
CA VAL A 521 -5.01 -8.37 -27.57
C VAL A 521 -5.20 -6.92 -28.04
N ARG A 522 -4.88 -5.94 -27.18
CA ARG A 522 -4.95 -4.50 -27.49
C ARG A 522 -3.58 -3.88 -27.75
N ALA A 523 -2.55 -4.42 -27.11
CA ALA A 523 -1.18 -4.02 -27.36
C ALA A 523 -0.23 -5.20 -27.21
N GLN A 524 0.86 -5.18 -27.99
CA GLN A 524 1.90 -6.20 -27.91
C GLN A 524 3.27 -5.64 -28.27
N ALA A 525 4.32 -6.26 -27.76
CA ALA A 525 5.71 -5.98 -28.09
C ALA A 525 6.57 -7.25 -28.03
N ALA A 526 7.69 -7.25 -28.75
CA ALA A 526 8.61 -8.39 -28.72
C ALA A 526 9.37 -8.52 -27.38
N ARG A 527 9.51 -7.41 -26.64
CA ARG A 527 10.24 -7.32 -25.36
C ARG A 527 9.44 -6.48 -24.37
N LEU A 528 9.79 -6.58 -23.09
CA LEU A 528 9.24 -5.72 -22.05
C LEU A 528 9.55 -4.25 -22.36
N GLN A 529 8.54 -3.42 -22.31
CA GLN A 529 8.61 -1.96 -22.53
C GLN A 529 7.28 -1.34 -22.08
N GLU A 530 7.22 -0.02 -22.03
CA GLU A 530 5.96 0.68 -21.80
C GLU A 530 4.99 0.43 -22.97
N LEU A 531 3.77 0.04 -22.64
CA LEU A 531 2.63 -0.04 -23.56
C LEU A 531 1.49 0.86 -23.09
N ARG A 532 0.83 1.53 -24.04
CA ARG A 532 -0.35 2.36 -23.79
C ARG A 532 -1.52 1.77 -24.53
N VAL A 533 -2.64 1.59 -23.84
CA VAL A 533 -3.87 1.01 -24.38
C VAL A 533 -5.01 1.97 -24.10
N SER A 534 -5.83 2.26 -25.10
CA SER A 534 -7.06 3.05 -25.01
C SER A 534 -8.24 2.25 -25.57
N TRP A 535 -9.46 2.51 -25.10
CA TRP A 535 -10.71 1.88 -25.54
C TRP A 535 -11.86 2.85 -25.66
#